data_16bc1ca1899fdfc2942ec6bf4e2b7440
#
_entry.id   16bc1ca1899fdfc2942ec6bf4e2b7440
#
_cell.length_a   1.000
_cell.length_b   1.000
_cell.length_c   1.000
_cell.angle_alpha   90.00
_cell.angle_beta   90.00
_cell.angle_gamma   90.00
#
_symmetry.space_group_name_H-M   'P 1'
#
loop_
_entity.id
_entity.type
_entity.pdbx_description
1 polymer ?
#
loop_
_entity_poly.entity_id
_entity_poly.type
_entity_poly.pdbx_seq_one_letter_code
_entity_poly.pdbx_strand_id
1 'polypeptide(L)' 'MEANKVLDAKGLACPMPIVKTKKAMNELDSGQVLEIHATDKGAKNDLAAWAKSGGHKLMKHELENDVLKFWIKKG' A
#
# COMPACT_ATOMS: atom_id res chain seq x y z
N MET A 1 1.53 0.50 14.09
CA MET A 1 2.80 0.36 13.33
C MET A 1 3.17 1.70 12.74
N GLU A 2 4.44 2.06 12.86
CA GLU A 2 4.92 3.33 12.37
C GLU A 2 5.41 3.20 10.93
N ALA A 3 4.97 4.13 10.06
CA ALA A 3 5.34 4.11 8.65
C ALA A 3 6.33 5.22 8.33
N ASN A 4 7.25 4.96 7.41
CA ASN A 4 8.22 5.96 6.96
C ASN A 4 7.57 6.96 6.00
N LYS A 5 6.53 6.53 5.29
CA LYS A 5 5.80 7.38 4.34
C LYS A 5 4.33 6.97 4.34
N VAL A 6 3.45 7.94 4.17
CA VAL A 6 2.00 7.71 4.05
C VAL A 6 1.55 8.11 2.65
N LEU A 7 0.85 7.21 1.97
CA LEU A 7 0.28 7.44 0.66
C LEU A 7 -1.24 7.52 0.76
N ASP A 8 -1.81 8.62 0.30
CA ASP A 8 -3.25 8.77 0.22
C ASP A 8 -3.72 8.37 -1.18
N ALA A 9 -4.37 7.21 -1.26
CA ALA A 9 -4.98 6.71 -2.48
C ALA A 9 -6.50 6.62 -2.36
N LYS A 10 -7.08 7.35 -1.41
CA LYS A 10 -8.53 7.39 -1.24
C LYS A 10 -9.20 8.00 -2.47
N GLY A 11 -10.35 7.44 -2.86
CA GLY A 11 -11.09 7.91 -4.02
C GLY A 11 -10.55 7.42 -5.36
N LEU A 12 -9.46 6.67 -5.37
CA LEU A 12 -8.87 6.13 -6.59
C LEU A 12 -9.35 4.71 -6.84
N ALA A 13 -9.67 4.40 -8.09
CA ALA A 13 -10.06 3.06 -8.49
C ALA A 13 -8.88 2.33 -9.14
N CYS A 14 -8.92 0.97 -9.09
CA CYS A 14 -7.93 0.14 -9.77
C CYS A 14 -7.76 0.57 -11.24
N PRO A 15 -6.53 0.69 -11.76
CA PRO A 15 -5.26 0.29 -11.17
C PRO A 15 -4.51 1.42 -10.43
N MET A 16 -5.14 2.56 -10.21
CA MET A 16 -4.45 3.75 -9.68
C MET A 16 -3.83 3.56 -8.30
N PRO A 17 -4.48 2.86 -7.33
CA PRO A 17 -3.82 2.63 -6.04
C PRO A 17 -2.48 1.92 -6.19
N ILE A 18 -2.40 0.93 -7.08
CA ILE A 18 -1.17 0.19 -7.35
C ILE A 18 -0.12 1.07 -8.01
N VAL A 19 -0.52 1.86 -9.00
CA VAL A 19 0.39 2.76 -9.70
C VAL A 19 1.01 3.77 -8.73
N LYS A 20 0.19 4.34 -7.86
CA LYS A 20 0.66 5.30 -6.87
C LYS A 20 1.56 4.63 -5.83
N THR A 21 1.21 3.43 -5.41
CA THR A 21 2.01 2.65 -4.46
C THR A 21 3.39 2.34 -5.02
N LYS A 22 3.45 1.91 -6.28
CA LYS A 22 4.71 1.63 -6.95
C LYS A 22 5.61 2.86 -6.98
N LYS A 23 5.04 4.00 -7.34
CA LYS A 23 5.78 5.26 -7.40
C LYS A 23 6.31 5.67 -6.03
N ALA A 24 5.45 5.61 -5.01
CA ALA A 24 5.84 5.95 -3.65
C ALA A 24 6.91 5.00 -3.11
N MET A 25 6.80 3.72 -3.43
CA MET A 25 7.75 2.71 -2.99
C MET A 25 9.15 2.95 -3.56
N ASN A 26 9.24 3.48 -4.78
CA ASN A 26 10.52 3.81 -5.39
C ASN A 26 11.27 4.93 -4.65
N GLU A 27 10.56 5.71 -3.85
CA GLU A 27 11.14 6.78 -3.05
C GLU A 27 11.63 6.30 -1.69
N LEU A 28 11.36 5.04 -1.35
CA LEU A 28 11.76 4.44 -0.08
C LEU A 28 13.00 3.57 -0.22
N ASP A 29 13.72 3.41 0.88
CA ASP A 29 14.85 2.48 0.96
C ASP A 29 14.38 1.11 1.45
N SER A 30 15.16 0.08 1.17
CA SER A 30 14.87 -1.28 1.65
C SER A 30 14.69 -1.29 3.16
N GLY A 31 13.65 -1.97 3.60
CA GLY A 31 13.32 -2.08 5.01
C GLY A 31 12.40 -0.99 5.54
N GLN A 32 12.15 0.05 4.76
CA GLN A 32 11.20 1.09 5.15
C GLN A 32 9.77 0.66 4.88
N VAL A 33 8.82 1.21 5.63
CA VAL A 33 7.42 0.85 5.57
C VAL A 33 6.61 1.98 4.93
N LEU A 34 5.75 1.62 3.98
CA LEU A 34 4.82 2.53 3.33
C LEU A 34 3.41 2.24 3.87
N GLU A 35 2.76 3.27 4.39
CA GLU A 35 1.36 3.19 4.79
C GLU A 35 0.50 3.70 3.64
N ILE A 36 -0.50 2.91 3.22
CA ILE A 36 -1.36 3.22 2.08
C ILE A 36 -2.81 3.28 2.56
N HIS A 37 -3.51 4.35 2.21
CA HIS A 37 -4.93 4.50 2.48
C HIS A 37 -5.69 4.43 1.17
N ALA A 38 -6.62 3.48 1.05
CA ALA A 38 -7.43 3.29 -0.16
C ALA A 38 -8.88 3.03 0.20
N THR A 39 -9.78 3.39 -0.70
CA THR A 39 -11.21 3.16 -0.53
C THR A 39 -11.76 2.14 -1.53
N ASP A 40 -10.97 1.73 -2.52
CA ASP A 40 -11.36 0.72 -3.48
C ASP A 40 -11.36 -0.66 -2.82
N LYS A 41 -12.49 -1.37 -2.90
CA LYS A 41 -12.62 -2.70 -2.30
C LYS A 41 -11.67 -3.73 -2.88
N GLY A 42 -11.24 -3.56 -4.12
CA GLY A 42 -10.27 -4.45 -4.76
C GLY A 42 -8.83 -4.19 -4.36
N ALA A 43 -8.56 -3.08 -3.68
CA ALA A 43 -7.19 -2.69 -3.34
C ALA A 43 -6.46 -3.72 -2.47
N LYS A 44 -7.18 -4.37 -1.55
CA LYS A 44 -6.57 -5.36 -0.66
C LYS A 44 -5.92 -6.50 -1.46
N ASN A 45 -6.67 -7.09 -2.37
CA ASN A 45 -6.16 -8.20 -3.18
C ASN A 45 -5.08 -7.73 -4.14
N ASP A 46 -5.27 -6.58 -4.77
CA ASP A 46 -4.34 -6.02 -5.73
C ASP A 46 -3.01 -5.66 -5.08
N LEU A 47 -3.05 -4.99 -3.93
CA LEU A 47 -1.84 -4.60 -3.22
C LEU A 47 -1.10 -5.80 -2.62
N ALA A 48 -1.83 -6.79 -2.12
CA ALA A 48 -1.21 -8.01 -1.60
C ALA A 48 -0.48 -8.77 -2.73
N ALA A 49 -1.11 -8.90 -3.88
CA ALA A 49 -0.50 -9.56 -5.04
C ALA A 49 0.70 -8.77 -5.56
N TRP A 50 0.58 -7.46 -5.65
CA TRP A 50 1.67 -6.60 -6.08
C TRP A 50 2.87 -6.69 -5.14
N ALA A 51 2.62 -6.63 -3.83
CA ALA A 51 3.70 -6.71 -2.84
C ALA A 51 4.46 -8.04 -2.96
N LYS A 52 3.72 -9.12 -3.10
CA LYS A 52 4.31 -10.45 -3.26
C LYS A 52 5.14 -10.55 -4.54
N SER A 53 4.61 -10.07 -5.66
CA SER A 53 5.30 -10.05 -6.94
C SER A 53 6.57 -9.20 -6.92
N GLY A 54 6.52 -8.08 -6.22
CA GLY A 54 7.64 -7.14 -6.15
C GLY A 54 8.69 -7.48 -5.09
N GLY A 55 8.51 -8.57 -4.35
CA GLY A 55 9.43 -8.92 -3.28
C GLY A 55 9.28 -8.08 -2.02
N HIS A 56 8.17 -7.35 -1.90
CA HIS A 56 7.86 -6.57 -0.70
C HIS A 56 7.03 -7.40 0.25
N LYS A 57 6.87 -6.93 1.48
CA LYS A 57 6.10 -7.64 2.49
C LYS A 57 4.94 -6.80 2.97
N LEU A 58 3.72 -7.33 2.86
CA LEU A 58 2.55 -6.73 3.46
C LEU A 58 2.55 -7.07 4.96
N MET A 59 2.89 -6.09 5.78
CA MET A 59 3.05 -6.29 7.22
C MET A 59 1.72 -6.34 7.94
N LYS A 60 0.79 -5.47 7.55
CA LYS A 60 -0.48 -5.33 8.24
C LYS A 60 -1.49 -4.67 7.31
N HIS A 61 -2.77 -4.98 7.52
CA HIS A 61 -3.86 -4.24 6.86
C HIS A 61 -5.02 -4.07 7.84
N GLU A 62 -5.74 -2.98 7.72
CA GLU A 62 -6.90 -2.68 8.54
C GLU A 62 -7.99 -2.03 7.70
N LEU A 63 -9.24 -2.20 8.12
CA LEU A 63 -10.38 -1.48 7.57
C LEU A 63 -10.96 -0.60 8.67
N GLU A 64 -11.00 0.70 8.44
CA GLU A 64 -11.53 1.66 9.40
C GLU A 64 -12.29 2.76 8.65
N ASN A 65 -13.56 2.97 9.01
CA ASN A 65 -14.44 3.99 8.38
C ASN A 65 -14.45 3.91 6.85
N ASP A 66 -14.55 2.69 6.31
CA ASP A 66 -14.53 2.41 4.87
C ASP A 66 -13.21 2.73 4.18
N VAL A 67 -12.17 3.02 4.95
CA VAL A 67 -10.82 3.23 4.43
C VAL A 67 -9.98 2.00 4.72
N LEU A 68 -9.39 1.44 3.66
CA LEU A 68 -8.46 0.33 3.78
C LEU A 68 -7.06 0.89 3.99
N LYS A 69 -6.41 0.45 5.06
CA LYS A 69 -5.05 0.86 5.39
C LYS A 69 -4.11 -0.34 5.23
N PHE A 70 -2.99 -0.11 4.58
CA PHE A 70 -1.99 -1.16 4.36
C PHE A 70 -0.62 -0.66 4.78
N TRP A 71 0.15 -1.54 5.39
CA TRP A 71 1.56 -1.27 5.74
C TRP A 71 2.41 -2.27 5.01
N ILE A 72 3.17 -1.79 4.02
CA ILE A 72 4.02 -2.63 3.18
C ILE A 72 5.48 -2.26 3.40
N LYS A 73 6.28 -3.25 3.76
CA LYS A 73 7.72 -3.09 3.94
C LYS A 73 8.43 -3.32 2.62
N LYS A 74 9.29 -2.38 2.23
CA LYS A 74 10.07 -2.52 1.00
C LYS A 74 11.12 -3.61 1.15
N GLY A 75 11.12 -4.52 0.19
CA GLY A 75 12.09 -5.60 0.14
C GLY A 75 13.44 -5.24 -0.41
#